data_83be656856414afc0f642fd5e650fa02
#
_entry.id   83be656856414afc0f642fd5e650fa02
#
_cell.length_a   1.000
_cell.length_b   1.000
_cell.length_c   1.000
_cell.angle_alpha   90.00
_cell.angle_beta   90.00
_cell.angle_gamma   90.00
#
_symmetry.space_group_name_H-M   'P 1'
#
loop_
_entity.id
_entity.type
_entity.pdbx_description
1 polymer ?
#
loop_
_entity_poly.entity_id
_entity_poly.type
_entity_poly.pdbx_seq_one_letter_code
_entity_poly.pdbx_strand_id
1 'polypeptide(L)'
;MRRYLLIGTAAALLAIPALATGATTTITVSPNNSLSFGPKSVTKNVGAGDIHWQWGTNGHTSFPHDVRQDNGLFSSGAPTKFKPAGYTITPSAGSFHYYCTLHGNPGTNLGMVGTIHIRPAVFSKTASSFGVRWSPGTNQTGNAFDVRYRVDGGAWKTWQNHVTAAYAVFGANNSPVHVGPGHTYEVQARSEKLSDVSKPSGWSPSAKVTT
;
A
#
# COMPACT_ATOMS: atom_id res chain seq x y z
N MET A 1 55.65 0.93 -21.36
CA MET A 1 54.75 0.20 -20.42
C MET A 1 53.65 1.15 -19.98
N ARG A 2 52.40 0.96 -20.49
CA ARG A 2 51.21 1.74 -20.10
C ARG A 2 50.57 1.04 -18.92
N ARG A 3 50.49 1.71 -17.76
CA ARG A 3 49.78 1.21 -16.57
C ARG A 3 48.32 1.57 -16.73
N TYR A 4 47.44 0.59 -16.87
CA TYR A 4 45.97 0.78 -16.81
C TYR A 4 45.55 0.82 -15.33
N LEU A 5 45.03 2.00 -14.92
CA LEU A 5 44.41 2.19 -13.63
C LEU A 5 43.00 1.60 -13.71
N LEU A 6 42.76 0.46 -13.09
CA LEU A 6 41.42 -0.09 -12.90
C LEU A 6 40.72 0.71 -11.81
N ILE A 7 39.82 1.60 -12.23
CA ILE A 7 38.89 2.30 -11.31
C ILE A 7 37.75 1.31 -11.03
N GLY A 8 37.84 0.64 -9.91
CA GLY A 8 36.77 -0.22 -9.40
C GLY A 8 35.61 0.67 -8.93
N THR A 9 34.50 0.66 -9.65
CA THR A 9 33.23 1.24 -9.20
C THR A 9 32.67 0.38 -8.07
N ALA A 10 32.82 0.80 -6.83
CA ALA A 10 32.16 0.20 -5.69
C ALA A 10 30.65 0.46 -5.82
N ALA A 11 29.88 -0.53 -6.21
CA ALA A 11 28.42 -0.48 -6.09
C ALA A 11 28.08 -0.51 -4.60
N ALA A 12 27.65 0.62 -4.06
CA ALA A 12 27.12 0.69 -2.71
C ALA A 12 25.83 -0.14 -2.66
N LEU A 13 25.90 -1.33 -2.07
CA LEU A 13 24.71 -2.11 -1.70
C LEU A 13 23.96 -1.32 -0.63
N LEU A 14 22.88 -0.65 -1.03
CA LEU A 14 21.92 -0.05 -0.09
C LEU A 14 21.29 -1.20 0.72
N ALA A 15 21.63 -1.29 2.00
CA ALA A 15 20.98 -2.23 2.91
C ALA A 15 19.47 -1.94 2.94
N ILE A 16 18.67 -2.94 2.57
CA ILE A 16 17.22 -2.84 2.64
C ILE A 16 16.86 -3.05 4.11
N PRO A 17 16.34 -2.03 4.81
CA PRO A 17 15.95 -2.22 6.20
C PRO A 17 14.81 -3.23 6.26
N ALA A 18 14.90 -4.17 7.21
CA ALA A 18 13.77 -5.03 7.56
C ALA A 18 12.58 -4.14 7.95
N LEU A 19 11.38 -4.52 7.50
CA LEU A 19 10.17 -3.85 7.97
C LEU A 19 10.00 -4.16 9.45
N ALA A 20 9.89 -3.12 10.28
CA ALA A 20 9.40 -3.30 11.62
C ALA A 20 7.97 -3.86 11.54
N THR A 21 7.68 -4.94 12.25
CA THR A 21 6.33 -5.48 12.38
C THR A 21 5.52 -4.51 13.23
N GLY A 22 4.79 -3.62 12.59
CA GLY A 22 3.89 -2.68 13.25
C GLY A 22 2.69 -3.40 13.87
N ALA A 23 1.99 -2.71 14.78
CA ALA A 23 0.79 -3.25 15.41
C ALA A 23 -0.34 -3.47 14.39
N THR A 24 -1.05 -4.58 14.52
CA THR A 24 -2.29 -4.84 13.78
C THR A 24 -3.34 -3.77 14.10
N THR A 25 -4.00 -3.24 13.07
CA THR A 25 -5.15 -2.36 13.24
C THR A 25 -6.43 -3.16 13.07
N THR A 26 -7.26 -3.18 14.11
CA THR A 26 -8.54 -3.89 14.07
C THR A 26 -9.67 -2.97 13.59
N ILE A 27 -10.48 -3.50 12.67
CA ILE A 27 -11.73 -2.91 12.20
C ILE A 27 -12.85 -3.84 12.64
N THR A 28 -13.76 -3.37 13.49
CA THR A 28 -14.92 -4.17 13.89
C THR A 28 -15.95 -4.20 12.77
N VAL A 29 -16.37 -5.39 12.38
CA VAL A 29 -17.50 -5.63 11.46
C VAL A 29 -18.77 -5.59 12.29
N SER A 30 -19.71 -4.71 11.96
CA SER A 30 -20.99 -4.55 12.68
C SER A 30 -20.82 -4.19 14.18
N PRO A 31 -20.09 -3.11 14.53
CA PRO A 31 -19.99 -2.69 15.94
C PRO A 31 -21.38 -2.39 16.49
N ASN A 32 -21.67 -2.92 17.68
CA ASN A 32 -22.97 -2.79 18.34
C ASN A 32 -24.18 -3.20 17.45
N ASN A 33 -23.99 -4.22 16.60
CA ASN A 33 -24.98 -4.70 15.63
C ASN A 33 -25.42 -3.67 14.57
N SER A 34 -24.62 -2.63 14.35
CA SER A 34 -24.86 -1.66 13.28
C SER A 34 -24.44 -2.19 11.92
N LEU A 35 -25.08 -1.73 10.83
CA LEU A 35 -24.66 -2.03 9.46
C LEU A 35 -23.50 -1.09 9.06
N SER A 36 -22.34 -1.26 9.73
CA SER A 36 -21.16 -0.42 9.52
C SER A 36 -19.85 -1.16 9.83
N PHE A 37 -18.74 -0.57 9.41
CA PHE A 37 -17.39 -0.92 9.86
C PHE A 37 -16.90 0.14 10.87
N GLY A 38 -16.17 -0.28 11.88
CA GLY A 38 -15.63 0.61 12.92
C GLY A 38 -14.14 0.36 13.23
N PRO A 39 -13.23 1.27 12.91
CA PRO A 39 -13.40 2.56 12.24
C PRO A 39 -13.71 2.42 10.72
N LYS A 40 -14.40 3.42 10.15
CA LYS A 40 -14.72 3.45 8.71
C LYS A 40 -13.52 3.77 7.84
N SER A 41 -12.52 4.45 8.37
CA SER A 41 -11.30 4.83 7.65
C SER A 41 -10.06 4.54 8.47
N VAL A 42 -9.06 3.96 7.83
CA VAL A 42 -7.75 3.65 8.42
C VAL A 42 -6.65 4.18 7.51
N THR A 43 -5.64 4.83 8.10
CA THR A 43 -4.45 5.27 7.38
C THR A 43 -3.20 4.69 8.06
N LYS A 44 -2.33 4.03 7.28
CA LYS A 44 -1.06 3.45 7.73
C LYS A 44 0.04 3.67 6.68
N ASN A 45 1.27 3.35 7.05
CA ASN A 45 2.37 3.20 6.11
C ASN A 45 2.55 1.72 5.73
N VAL A 46 3.12 1.46 4.57
CA VAL A 46 3.57 0.10 4.20
C VAL A 46 4.48 -0.44 5.31
N GLY A 47 4.21 -1.68 5.75
CA GLY A 47 4.96 -2.34 6.82
C GLY A 47 4.59 -1.92 8.25
N ALA A 48 3.65 -1.02 8.44
CA ALA A 48 3.19 -0.61 9.76
C ALA A 48 2.17 -1.59 10.39
N GLY A 49 2.22 -2.87 10.02
CA GLY A 49 1.38 -3.96 10.52
C GLY A 49 0.13 -4.21 9.67
N ASP A 50 -0.58 -5.24 10.02
CA ASP A 50 -1.73 -5.75 9.30
C ASP A 50 -2.99 -4.93 9.53
N ILE A 51 -4.00 -5.17 8.68
CA ILE A 51 -5.39 -4.79 8.89
C ILE A 51 -6.17 -6.06 9.18
N HIS A 52 -6.89 -6.07 10.29
CA HIS A 52 -7.70 -7.19 10.74
C HIS A 52 -9.16 -6.78 10.88
N TRP A 53 -10.07 -7.47 10.22
CA TRP A 53 -11.51 -7.31 10.42
C TRP A 53 -12.00 -8.37 11.40
N GLN A 54 -12.55 -7.89 12.54
CA GLN A 54 -13.12 -8.70 13.60
C GLN A 54 -14.65 -8.67 13.51
N TRP A 55 -15.31 -9.83 13.37
CA TRP A 55 -16.78 -9.93 13.40
C TRP A 55 -17.29 -9.68 14.81
N GLY A 56 -17.97 -8.57 15.03
CA GLY A 56 -18.59 -8.19 16.30
C GLY A 56 -17.73 -8.48 17.51
N THR A 57 -18.37 -8.93 18.58
CA THR A 57 -17.70 -9.49 19.76
C THR A 57 -17.55 -11.00 19.58
N ASN A 58 -16.35 -11.55 19.84
CA ASN A 58 -16.08 -13.00 19.77
C ASN A 58 -16.34 -13.66 18.40
N GLY A 59 -16.24 -12.92 17.32
CA GLY A 59 -16.42 -13.47 15.97
C GLY A 59 -17.87 -13.64 15.52
N HIS A 60 -18.81 -13.01 16.20
CA HIS A 60 -20.25 -13.09 15.93
C HIS A 60 -20.88 -11.74 15.57
N THR A 61 -21.83 -11.77 14.64
CA THR A 61 -22.72 -10.65 14.28
C THR A 61 -24.15 -11.13 14.16
N SER A 62 -25.14 -10.22 14.35
CA SER A 62 -26.56 -10.56 14.22
C SER A 62 -26.98 -10.87 12.79
N PHE A 63 -26.32 -10.22 11.81
CA PHE A 63 -26.56 -10.40 10.38
C PHE A 63 -25.30 -10.93 9.67
N PRO A 64 -25.43 -11.62 8.53
CA PRO A 64 -24.26 -12.05 7.77
C PRO A 64 -23.55 -10.85 7.14
N HIS A 65 -22.23 -10.83 7.22
CA HIS A 65 -21.37 -9.79 6.64
C HIS A 65 -20.16 -10.41 5.94
N ASP A 66 -19.61 -9.66 5.00
CA ASP A 66 -18.32 -9.90 4.40
C ASP A 66 -17.52 -8.58 4.27
N VAL A 67 -16.27 -8.69 3.81
CA VAL A 67 -15.41 -7.59 3.44
C VAL A 67 -14.97 -7.84 2.02
N ARG A 68 -15.31 -6.94 1.11
CA ARG A 68 -14.93 -7.03 -0.30
C ARG A 68 -14.41 -5.69 -0.79
N GLN A 69 -13.22 -5.69 -1.36
CA GLN A 69 -12.66 -4.51 -2.02
C GLN A 69 -13.28 -4.36 -3.42
N ASP A 70 -13.58 -3.13 -3.84
CA ASP A 70 -14.33 -2.81 -5.06
C ASP A 70 -13.80 -3.50 -6.32
N ASN A 71 -12.47 -3.50 -6.51
CA ASN A 71 -11.81 -4.11 -7.66
C ASN A 71 -11.34 -5.54 -7.38
N GLY A 72 -11.76 -6.12 -6.25
CA GLY A 72 -11.50 -7.50 -5.87
C GLY A 72 -10.05 -7.79 -5.48
N LEU A 73 -9.26 -6.78 -5.08
CA LEU A 73 -7.89 -6.97 -4.59
C LEU A 73 -7.83 -7.81 -3.32
N PHE A 74 -8.90 -7.78 -2.52
CA PHE A 74 -9.08 -8.67 -1.37
C PHE A 74 -10.55 -8.96 -1.10
N SER A 75 -10.82 -10.11 -0.45
CA SER A 75 -12.17 -10.53 -0.03
C SER A 75 -12.08 -11.49 1.15
N SER A 76 -12.98 -11.34 2.11
CA SER A 76 -13.13 -12.28 3.24
C SER A 76 -13.88 -13.55 2.92
N GLY A 77 -14.34 -13.70 1.68
CA GLY A 77 -15.22 -14.80 1.23
C GLY A 77 -16.70 -14.42 1.27
N ALA A 78 -17.58 -15.42 1.29
CA ALA A 78 -19.02 -15.23 1.35
C ALA A 78 -19.48 -14.58 2.67
N PRO A 79 -20.61 -13.82 2.66
CA PRO A 79 -21.18 -13.25 3.88
C PRO A 79 -21.49 -14.33 4.93
N THR A 80 -21.08 -14.06 6.18
CA THR A 80 -21.31 -14.99 7.31
C THR A 80 -21.59 -14.22 8.60
N LYS A 81 -22.36 -14.83 9.50
CA LYS A 81 -22.57 -14.32 10.87
C LYS A 81 -21.44 -14.73 11.81
N PHE A 82 -20.70 -15.79 11.47
CA PHE A 82 -19.69 -16.38 12.33
C PHE A 82 -18.34 -16.45 11.63
N LYS A 83 -17.37 -15.73 12.13
CA LYS A 83 -15.98 -15.74 11.65
C LYS A 83 -15.03 -15.45 12.83
N PRO A 84 -14.78 -16.45 13.70
CA PRO A 84 -14.03 -16.25 14.94
C PRO A 84 -12.60 -15.80 14.72
N ALA A 85 -11.93 -16.26 13.67
CA ALA A 85 -10.58 -15.83 13.32
C ALA A 85 -10.54 -14.47 12.60
N GLY A 86 -11.71 -13.84 12.32
CA GLY A 86 -11.77 -12.62 11.53
C GLY A 86 -11.22 -12.77 10.10
N TYR A 87 -10.77 -11.66 9.54
CA TYR A 87 -10.11 -11.62 8.24
C TYR A 87 -8.93 -10.65 8.30
N THR A 88 -7.74 -11.06 7.84
CA THR A 88 -6.52 -10.26 7.93
C THR A 88 -5.87 -10.11 6.57
N ILE A 89 -5.35 -8.92 6.29
CA ILE A 89 -4.48 -8.65 5.15
C ILE A 89 -3.21 -7.93 5.62
N THR A 90 -2.11 -8.13 4.88
CA THR A 90 -0.90 -7.31 4.97
C THR A 90 -0.89 -6.36 3.76
N PRO A 91 -1.32 -5.08 3.93
CA PRO A 91 -1.63 -4.23 2.79
C PRO A 91 -0.39 -3.65 2.14
N SER A 92 -0.40 -3.55 0.80
CA SER A 92 0.49 -2.73 -0.01
C SER A 92 -0.04 -1.31 -0.16
N ALA A 93 0.77 -0.39 -0.73
CA ALA A 93 0.37 0.99 -0.93
C ALA A 93 -0.81 1.13 -1.88
N GLY A 94 -1.73 2.04 -1.54
CA GLY A 94 -2.95 2.31 -2.29
C GLY A 94 -4.02 2.96 -1.43
N SER A 95 -5.14 3.30 -2.04
CA SER A 95 -6.40 3.63 -1.38
C SER A 95 -7.44 2.61 -1.78
N PHE A 96 -7.97 1.89 -0.79
CA PHE A 96 -8.85 0.76 -0.99
C PHE A 96 -10.21 1.06 -0.37
N HIS A 97 -11.20 1.32 -1.23
CA HIS A 97 -12.59 1.31 -0.80
C HIS A 97 -13.05 -0.15 -0.72
N TYR A 98 -13.80 -0.49 0.34
CA TYR A 98 -14.35 -1.82 0.56
C TYR A 98 -15.77 -1.74 1.15
N TYR A 99 -16.53 -2.80 0.98
CA TYR A 99 -17.94 -2.86 1.36
C TYR A 99 -18.35 -4.26 1.81
N CYS A 100 -19.51 -4.35 2.47
CA CYS A 100 -20.23 -5.61 2.66
C CYS A 100 -21.20 -5.83 1.50
N THR A 101 -21.13 -6.99 0.83
CA THR A 101 -21.93 -7.24 -0.39
C THR A 101 -23.43 -7.23 -0.18
N LEU A 102 -23.90 -7.45 1.06
CA LEU A 102 -25.34 -7.42 1.40
C LEU A 102 -25.84 -6.03 1.84
N HIS A 103 -24.94 -5.16 2.37
CA HIS A 103 -25.36 -3.96 3.08
C HIS A 103 -24.68 -2.67 2.60
N GLY A 104 -23.79 -2.75 1.62
CA GLY A 104 -23.04 -1.62 1.06
C GLY A 104 -23.03 -1.64 -0.47
N ASN A 105 -22.77 -0.48 -1.08
CA ASN A 105 -22.68 -0.35 -2.52
C ASN A 105 -21.23 -0.11 -2.96
N PRO A 106 -20.70 -0.92 -3.89
CA PRO A 106 -19.33 -0.72 -4.40
C PRO A 106 -19.15 0.66 -5.04
N GLY A 107 -17.99 1.26 -4.86
CA GLY A 107 -17.64 2.55 -5.45
C GLY A 107 -18.41 3.76 -4.90
N THR A 108 -19.20 3.58 -3.84
CA THR A 108 -20.00 4.64 -3.22
C THR A 108 -19.74 4.76 -1.72
N ASN A 109 -20.23 5.82 -1.09
CA ASN A 109 -20.21 5.97 0.37
C ASN A 109 -21.55 5.55 1.03
N LEU A 110 -22.38 4.77 0.33
CA LEU A 110 -23.70 4.37 0.80
C LEU A 110 -23.66 2.98 1.45
N GLY A 111 -24.26 2.86 2.63
CA GLY A 111 -24.39 1.63 3.38
C GLY A 111 -23.12 1.26 4.17
N MET A 112 -22.89 -0.05 4.31
CA MET A 112 -21.78 -0.62 5.06
C MET A 112 -20.50 -0.62 4.21
N VAL A 113 -19.77 0.49 4.28
CA VAL A 113 -18.55 0.75 3.50
C VAL A 113 -17.42 1.26 4.39
N GLY A 114 -16.19 1.11 3.94
CA GLY A 114 -14.99 1.65 4.59
C GLY A 114 -13.84 1.90 3.62
N THR A 115 -12.80 2.56 4.09
CA THR A 115 -11.62 2.91 3.28
C THR A 115 -10.33 2.64 4.04
N ILE A 116 -9.35 2.09 3.35
CA ILE A 116 -7.98 1.92 3.85
C ILE A 116 -7.04 2.73 2.96
N HIS A 117 -6.20 3.55 3.57
CA HIS A 117 -5.19 4.37 2.91
C HIS A 117 -3.80 3.91 3.37
N ILE A 118 -3.02 3.33 2.47
CA ILE A 118 -1.66 2.84 2.77
C ILE A 118 -0.64 3.67 2.01
N ARG A 119 0.15 4.44 2.76
CA ARG A 119 1.21 5.29 2.21
C ARG A 119 2.46 4.47 1.92
N PRO A 120 3.20 4.70 0.83
CA PRO A 120 4.54 4.14 0.64
C PRO A 120 5.47 4.53 1.79
N ALA A 121 6.41 3.67 2.13
CA ALA A 121 7.45 3.94 3.13
C ALA A 121 8.74 4.41 2.46
N VAL A 122 9.36 5.45 3.00
CA VAL A 122 10.67 5.95 2.55
C VAL A 122 11.76 5.38 3.44
N PHE A 123 12.89 5.00 2.84
CA PHE A 123 14.04 4.46 3.57
C PHE A 123 15.36 4.89 2.92
N SER A 124 16.48 4.74 3.64
CA SER A 124 17.86 4.97 3.16
C SER A 124 18.05 6.28 2.38
N LYS A 125 17.61 7.41 2.97
CA LYS A 125 17.77 8.72 2.38
C LYS A 125 19.24 9.14 2.38
N THR A 126 19.73 9.60 1.22
CA THR A 126 21.03 10.26 1.02
C THR A 126 20.83 11.65 0.40
N ALA A 127 21.91 12.36 0.08
CA ALA A 127 21.83 13.64 -0.62
C ALA A 127 21.38 13.50 -2.09
N SER A 128 21.54 12.33 -2.70
CA SER A 128 21.28 12.09 -4.13
C SER A 128 20.31 10.96 -4.43
N SER A 129 19.78 10.27 -3.42
CA SER A 129 18.82 9.16 -3.60
C SER A 129 18.03 8.86 -2.33
N PHE A 130 16.92 8.15 -2.48
CA PHE A 130 16.17 7.55 -1.38
C PHE A 130 15.41 6.30 -1.87
N GLY A 131 15.25 5.32 -0.99
CA GLY A 131 14.43 4.16 -1.26
C GLY A 131 12.95 4.45 -1.03
N VAL A 132 12.07 3.87 -1.87
CA VAL A 132 10.63 3.90 -1.68
C VAL A 132 10.12 2.48 -1.74
N ARG A 133 9.39 2.06 -0.70
CA ARG A 133 8.74 0.76 -0.60
C ARG A 133 7.23 0.93 -0.68
N TRP A 134 6.60 0.20 -1.59
CA TRP A 134 5.13 0.21 -1.78
C TRP A 134 4.48 -1.14 -1.48
N SER A 135 5.25 -2.17 -1.17
CA SER A 135 4.73 -3.46 -0.71
C SER A 135 5.55 -4.02 0.45
N PRO A 136 4.94 -4.72 1.42
CA PRO A 136 5.64 -5.32 2.54
C PRO A 136 6.53 -6.51 2.15
N GLY A 137 6.17 -7.25 1.08
CA GLY A 137 6.96 -8.39 0.59
C GLY A 137 8.09 -7.98 -0.34
N THR A 138 9.03 -8.87 -0.59
CA THR A 138 10.09 -8.68 -1.59
C THR A 138 9.57 -8.86 -3.01
N ASN A 139 8.64 -9.82 -3.18
CA ASN A 139 7.88 -10.05 -4.42
C ASN A 139 6.44 -10.39 -4.02
N GLN A 140 5.48 -9.62 -4.52
CA GLN A 140 4.06 -9.86 -4.27
C GLN A 140 3.50 -10.73 -5.38
N THR A 141 3.38 -12.03 -5.13
CA THR A 141 2.76 -12.96 -6.08
C THR A 141 1.32 -12.52 -6.38
N GLY A 142 1.02 -12.34 -7.67
CA GLY A 142 -0.30 -11.96 -8.14
C GLY A 142 -0.67 -10.48 -8.05
N ASN A 143 0.24 -9.62 -7.53
CA ASN A 143 0.06 -8.18 -7.51
C ASN A 143 1.09 -7.48 -8.41
N ALA A 144 0.66 -6.35 -8.99
CA ALA A 144 1.52 -5.38 -9.65
C ALA A 144 1.26 -3.99 -9.08
N PHE A 145 2.12 -3.04 -9.39
CA PHE A 145 2.10 -1.70 -8.81
C PHE A 145 2.40 -0.65 -9.85
N ASP A 146 1.63 0.43 -9.83
CA ASP A 146 2.01 1.69 -10.44
C ASP A 146 2.55 2.63 -9.40
N VAL A 147 3.62 3.35 -9.73
CA VAL A 147 4.22 4.36 -8.86
C VAL A 147 4.42 5.66 -9.64
N ARG A 148 4.01 6.77 -9.04
CA ARG A 148 4.18 8.10 -9.58
C ARG A 148 4.88 9.02 -8.59
N TYR A 149 5.51 10.06 -9.11
CA TYR A 149 6.19 11.07 -8.30
C TYR A 149 5.88 12.47 -8.80
N ARG A 150 6.15 13.45 -7.97
CA ARG A 150 6.25 14.86 -8.32
C ARG A 150 7.33 15.55 -7.49
N VAL A 151 7.82 16.67 -7.99
CA VAL A 151 8.83 17.50 -7.34
C VAL A 151 8.21 18.87 -7.07
N ASP A 152 8.40 19.40 -5.86
CA ASP A 152 7.98 20.74 -5.41
C ASP A 152 6.53 21.08 -5.71
N GLY A 153 5.64 20.10 -5.56
CA GLY A 153 4.21 20.27 -5.82
C GLY A 153 3.82 20.34 -7.29
N GLY A 154 4.75 20.11 -8.22
CA GLY A 154 4.50 20.11 -9.67
C GLY A 154 3.59 18.96 -10.13
N ALA A 155 3.50 18.77 -11.44
CA ALA A 155 2.66 17.73 -12.03
C ALA A 155 3.16 16.31 -11.67
N TRP A 156 2.23 15.38 -11.50
CA TRP A 156 2.53 13.97 -11.31
C TRP A 156 3.11 13.34 -12.58
N LYS A 157 4.18 12.58 -12.43
CA LYS A 157 4.86 11.84 -13.50
C LYS A 157 4.94 10.36 -13.13
N THR A 158 4.78 9.47 -14.08
CA THR A 158 4.94 8.03 -13.88
C THR A 158 6.41 7.72 -13.58
N TRP A 159 6.66 6.91 -12.58
CA TRP A 159 7.97 6.35 -12.25
C TRP A 159 8.04 4.85 -12.55
N GLN A 160 7.08 4.08 -12.10
CA GLN A 160 6.96 2.65 -12.34
C GLN A 160 5.57 2.34 -12.89
N ASN A 161 5.47 1.37 -13.77
CA ASN A 161 4.21 0.96 -14.38
C ASN A 161 4.12 -0.56 -14.42
N HIS A 162 3.06 -1.12 -13.82
CA HIS A 162 2.79 -2.56 -13.74
C HIS A 162 3.94 -3.40 -13.19
N VAL A 163 4.75 -2.86 -12.25
CA VAL A 163 5.90 -3.58 -11.71
C VAL A 163 5.51 -4.53 -10.59
N THR A 164 6.21 -5.66 -10.50
CA THR A 164 6.03 -6.64 -9.41
C THR A 164 7.03 -6.45 -8.26
N ALA A 165 8.03 -5.59 -8.44
CA ALA A 165 8.97 -5.23 -7.39
C ALA A 165 8.26 -4.55 -6.21
N ALA A 166 8.70 -4.84 -4.97
CA ALA A 166 8.10 -4.27 -3.76
C ALA A 166 8.63 -2.87 -3.41
N TYR A 167 9.73 -2.45 -4.01
CA TYR A 167 10.43 -1.20 -3.76
C TYR A 167 11.37 -0.86 -4.92
N ALA A 168 11.80 0.40 -4.98
CA ALA A 168 12.93 0.84 -5.83
C ALA A 168 13.65 2.03 -5.18
N VAL A 169 14.85 2.34 -5.71
CA VAL A 169 15.64 3.51 -5.30
C VAL A 169 15.41 4.64 -6.29
N PHE A 170 14.89 5.75 -5.81
CA PHE A 170 14.72 6.99 -6.56
C PHE A 170 16.03 7.79 -6.53
N GLY A 171 16.48 8.33 -7.66
CA GLY A 171 17.77 8.99 -7.80
C GLY A 171 18.94 8.07 -8.21
N ALA A 172 18.76 6.75 -8.25
CA ALA A 172 19.73 5.81 -8.81
C ALA A 172 19.73 5.82 -10.35
N ASN A 173 20.63 5.06 -10.98
CA ASN A 173 20.89 5.05 -12.43
C ASN A 173 19.65 4.88 -13.33
N ASN A 174 18.58 4.25 -12.83
CA ASN A 174 17.31 4.08 -13.56
C ASN A 174 16.20 5.03 -13.08
N SER A 175 16.54 6.07 -12.30
CA SER A 175 15.58 7.05 -11.85
C SER A 175 15.31 8.07 -12.95
N PRO A 176 14.04 8.51 -13.11
CA PRO A 176 13.68 9.52 -14.11
C PRO A 176 14.19 10.94 -13.76
N VAL A 177 14.72 11.15 -12.55
CA VAL A 177 15.13 12.48 -12.05
C VAL A 177 16.36 12.38 -11.15
N HIS A 178 17.27 13.32 -11.29
CA HIS A 178 18.30 13.56 -10.28
C HIS A 178 17.68 14.09 -8.98
N VAL A 179 18.06 13.48 -7.87
CA VAL A 179 17.73 13.99 -6.53
C VAL A 179 18.78 15.04 -6.16
N GLY A 180 18.35 16.24 -5.83
CA GLY A 180 19.18 17.35 -5.43
C GLY A 180 18.72 17.99 -4.11
N PRO A 181 19.57 18.79 -3.46
CA PRO A 181 19.24 19.45 -2.19
C PRO A 181 18.17 20.53 -2.38
N GLY A 182 17.38 20.77 -1.32
CA GLY A 182 16.36 21.82 -1.28
C GLY A 182 15.06 21.50 -1.99
N HIS A 183 14.91 20.31 -2.56
CA HIS A 183 13.69 19.87 -3.23
C HIS A 183 12.84 18.94 -2.36
N THR A 184 11.52 19.05 -2.53
CA THR A 184 10.55 18.12 -1.93
C THR A 184 10.01 17.17 -2.99
N TYR A 185 10.24 15.89 -2.77
CA TYR A 185 9.75 14.80 -3.62
C TYR A 185 8.53 14.18 -2.95
N GLU A 186 7.47 14.00 -3.71
CA GLU A 186 6.29 13.26 -3.27
C GLU A 186 6.12 12.02 -4.14
N VAL A 187 5.84 10.88 -3.50
CA VAL A 187 5.64 9.60 -4.19
C VAL A 187 4.32 9.00 -3.77
N GLN A 188 3.55 8.52 -4.73
CA GLN A 188 2.34 7.73 -4.53
C GLN A 188 2.46 6.41 -5.26
N ALA A 189 1.79 5.38 -4.73
CA ALA A 189 1.64 4.11 -5.41
C ALA A 189 0.19 3.63 -5.38
N ARG A 190 -0.15 2.70 -6.27
CA ARG A 190 -1.41 1.98 -6.26
C ARG A 190 -1.16 0.51 -6.59
N SER A 191 -1.99 -0.35 -6.03
CA SER A 191 -1.93 -1.79 -6.22
C SER A 191 -2.94 -2.24 -7.26
N GLU A 192 -2.61 -3.26 -8.03
CA GLU A 192 -3.45 -3.90 -9.02
C GLU A 192 -3.21 -5.41 -9.03
N LYS A 193 -4.14 -6.17 -9.59
CA LYS A 193 -3.89 -7.59 -9.86
C LYS A 193 -3.04 -7.73 -11.10
N LEU A 194 -2.00 -8.52 -11.05
CA LEU A 194 -1.17 -8.83 -12.23
C LEU A 194 -2.00 -9.46 -13.36
N SER A 195 -3.07 -10.18 -13.03
CA SER A 195 -4.00 -10.79 -13.99
C SER A 195 -5.02 -9.82 -14.59
N ASP A 196 -5.21 -8.63 -13.98
CA ASP A 196 -6.14 -7.61 -14.45
C ASP A 196 -5.70 -6.22 -13.97
N VAL A 197 -4.73 -5.64 -14.65
CA VAL A 197 -4.17 -4.32 -14.35
C VAL A 197 -5.10 -3.15 -14.70
N SER A 198 -6.23 -3.42 -15.35
CA SER A 198 -7.23 -2.40 -15.69
C SER A 198 -8.04 -1.91 -14.48
N LYS A 199 -7.97 -2.62 -13.35
CA LYS A 199 -8.73 -2.35 -12.12
C LYS A 199 -7.83 -2.08 -10.92
N PRO A 200 -7.01 -1.02 -10.94
CA PRO A 200 -6.14 -0.67 -9.81
C PRO A 200 -6.95 -0.17 -8.61
N SER A 201 -6.31 -0.18 -7.44
CA SER A 201 -6.77 0.63 -6.30
C SER A 201 -6.71 2.12 -6.62
N GLY A 202 -7.28 2.97 -5.77
CA GLY A 202 -6.97 4.41 -5.78
C GLY A 202 -5.49 4.67 -5.45
N TRP A 203 -4.98 5.84 -5.84
CA TRP A 203 -3.65 6.30 -5.45
C TRP A 203 -3.54 6.46 -3.94
N SER A 204 -2.42 6.03 -3.37
CA SER A 204 -2.12 6.18 -1.95
C SER A 204 -2.00 7.64 -1.53
N PRO A 205 -2.08 7.97 -0.23
CA PRO A 205 -1.50 9.20 0.28
C PRO A 205 -0.02 9.31 -0.10
N SER A 206 0.48 10.54 -0.29
CA SER A 206 1.88 10.78 -0.67
C SER A 206 2.84 10.45 0.48
N ALA A 207 3.91 9.72 0.17
CA ALA A 207 5.14 9.78 0.95
C ALA A 207 5.94 11.01 0.53
N LYS A 208 6.49 11.78 1.49
CA LYS A 208 7.25 13.00 1.24
C LYS A 208 8.69 12.86 1.69
N VAL A 209 9.62 13.36 0.88
CA VAL A 209 11.06 13.44 1.16
C VAL A 209 11.55 14.81 0.79
N THR A 210 12.14 15.54 1.72
CA THR A 210 12.90 16.78 1.46
C THR A 210 14.39 16.46 1.56
N THR A 211 15.18 16.81 0.57
CA THR A 211 16.61 16.53 0.48
C THR A 211 17.42 17.76 0.75
#